data_0965c119af9affb9753ca51a9c90b6ea
#
_entry.id   0965c119af9affb9753ca51a9c90b6ea
#
_cell.length_a   1.000
_cell.length_b   1.000
_cell.length_c   1.000
_cell.angle_alpha   90.00
_cell.angle_beta   90.00
_cell.angle_gamma   90.00
#
_symmetry.space_group_name_H-M   'P 1'
#
loop_
_entity.id
_entity.type
_entity.pdbx_description
1 polymer ?
#
loop_
_entity_poly.entity_id
_entity_poly.type
_entity_poly.pdbx_seq_one_letter_code
_entity_poly.pdbx_strand_id
1 'polypeptide(L)'
;TDGIDATIALKCEFFNPLGSVKDRIGMAMIESAEAKGLINSDTTIVEPTSGNTGIALAFVCASRGYKLTLTMPETMSLERRTLLSLLGATLVLTPGPQGMKGAIEKATEIVENTENAWMPQQFENEANPAIHRETTAAEIWEDSDGQVDILISAVGTGGTISGCCEVIKNKKPEFQAIAVEPEDSPVISQQLAGEELTPGPHKIQGTGAGFIPGNLHLKE
;
A
#
# COMPACT_ATOMS: atom_id res chain seq x y z
N THR A 1 -27.39 -5.75 -7.12
CA THR A 1 -27.87 -4.45 -6.55
C THR A 1 -29.40 -4.40 -6.40
N ASP A 2 -30.07 -5.55 -6.29
CA ASP A 2 -31.53 -5.60 -6.16
C ASP A 2 -31.98 -4.84 -4.89
N GLY A 3 -32.85 -3.82 -5.11
CA GLY A 3 -33.38 -2.99 -4.03
C GLY A 3 -32.53 -1.77 -3.63
N ILE A 4 -31.43 -1.49 -4.32
CA ILE A 4 -30.61 -0.28 -4.10
C ILE A 4 -30.83 0.68 -5.27
N ASP A 5 -31.34 1.87 -4.97
CA ASP A 5 -31.53 2.95 -5.95
C ASP A 5 -30.20 3.74 -6.08
N ALA A 6 -29.17 3.09 -6.61
CA ALA A 6 -27.87 3.68 -6.88
C ALA A 6 -27.13 2.94 -8.00
N THR A 7 -26.29 3.66 -8.73
CA THR A 7 -25.33 3.07 -9.66
C THR A 7 -24.08 2.65 -8.89
N ILE A 8 -23.71 1.37 -8.97
CA ILE A 8 -22.50 0.83 -8.33
C ILE A 8 -21.50 0.51 -9.43
N ALA A 9 -20.35 1.18 -9.39
CA ALA A 9 -19.19 0.92 -10.25
C ALA A 9 -18.04 0.31 -9.46
N LEU A 10 -17.27 -0.57 -10.08
CA LEU A 10 -16.09 -1.21 -9.49
C LEU A 10 -14.82 -0.68 -10.17
N LYS A 11 -13.90 -0.10 -9.40
CA LYS A 11 -12.55 0.20 -9.87
C LYS A 11 -11.70 -1.07 -9.77
N CYS A 12 -11.53 -1.76 -10.91
CA CYS A 12 -10.97 -3.12 -10.98
C CYS A 12 -9.43 -3.11 -11.03
N GLU A 13 -8.78 -2.84 -9.92
CA GLU A 13 -7.31 -2.78 -9.81
C GLU A 13 -6.59 -4.13 -10.04
N PHE A 14 -7.33 -5.23 -10.09
CA PHE A 14 -6.76 -6.54 -10.47
C PHE A 14 -6.42 -6.68 -11.96
N PHE A 15 -6.78 -5.72 -12.80
CA PHE A 15 -6.32 -5.64 -14.20
C PHE A 15 -4.97 -4.92 -14.35
N ASN A 16 -4.39 -4.39 -13.30
CA ASN A 16 -3.02 -3.89 -13.33
C ASN A 16 -2.04 -5.02 -13.67
N PRO A 17 -0.85 -4.73 -14.20
CA PRO A 17 0.11 -5.73 -14.74
C PRO A 17 0.40 -6.92 -13.80
N LEU A 18 0.46 -6.68 -12.48
CA LEU A 18 0.72 -7.71 -11.47
C LEU A 18 -0.53 -8.04 -10.64
N GLY A 19 -1.70 -7.58 -11.08
CA GLY A 19 -2.99 -7.94 -10.54
C GLY A 19 -3.39 -7.22 -9.26
N SER A 20 -2.82 -6.06 -8.94
CA SER A 20 -3.22 -5.32 -7.76
C SER A 20 -2.98 -3.81 -7.85
N VAL A 21 -3.66 -3.05 -6.98
CA VAL A 21 -3.47 -1.61 -6.79
C VAL A 21 -2.02 -1.24 -6.39
N LYS A 22 -1.25 -2.17 -5.85
CA LYS A 22 0.12 -1.93 -5.39
C LYS A 22 1.12 -1.72 -6.53
N ASP A 23 0.75 -2.07 -7.76
CA ASP A 23 1.55 -1.77 -8.95
C ASP A 23 1.78 -0.27 -9.10
N ARG A 24 0.75 0.54 -8.78
CA ARG A 24 0.85 2.01 -8.81
C ARG A 24 1.88 2.52 -7.81
N ILE A 25 1.77 2.12 -6.55
CA ILE A 25 2.67 2.63 -5.50
C ILE A 25 4.09 2.05 -5.61
N GLY A 26 4.24 0.80 -6.10
CA GLY A 26 5.57 0.21 -6.32
C GLY A 26 6.38 1.03 -7.31
N MET A 27 5.78 1.44 -8.42
CA MET A 27 6.41 2.32 -9.41
C MET A 27 6.64 3.71 -8.82
N ALA A 28 5.61 4.34 -8.25
CA ALA A 28 5.65 5.73 -7.78
C ALA A 28 6.70 5.96 -6.69
N MET A 29 6.85 5.03 -5.74
CA MET A 29 7.86 5.16 -4.69
C MET A 29 9.28 5.13 -5.24
N ILE A 30 9.56 4.27 -6.21
CA ILE A 30 10.89 4.19 -6.86
C ILE A 30 11.14 5.46 -7.70
N GLU A 31 10.20 5.87 -8.54
CA GLU A 31 10.34 7.09 -9.36
C GLU A 31 10.52 8.35 -8.51
N SER A 32 9.76 8.47 -7.43
CA SER A 32 9.92 9.59 -6.49
C SER A 32 11.30 9.59 -5.82
N ALA A 33 11.82 8.41 -5.46
CA ALA A 33 13.14 8.29 -4.85
C ALA A 33 14.25 8.63 -5.84
N GLU A 34 14.15 8.19 -7.10
CA GLU A 34 15.06 8.56 -8.19
C GLU A 34 15.07 10.08 -8.42
N ALA A 35 13.88 10.68 -8.56
CA ALA A 35 13.74 12.12 -8.79
C ALA A 35 14.30 12.98 -7.66
N LYS A 36 14.25 12.48 -6.42
CA LYS A 36 14.80 13.14 -5.22
C LYS A 36 16.29 12.83 -4.98
N GLY A 37 16.89 11.97 -5.81
CA GLY A 37 18.28 11.54 -5.64
C GLY A 37 18.52 10.69 -4.38
N LEU A 38 17.47 10.06 -3.84
CA LEU A 38 17.55 9.18 -2.66
C LEU A 38 18.13 7.81 -3.00
N ILE A 39 18.03 7.39 -4.25
CA ILE A 39 18.53 6.12 -4.75
C ILE A 39 19.33 6.32 -6.05
N ASN A 40 20.26 5.42 -6.30
CA ASN A 40 21.05 5.33 -7.53
C ASN A 40 21.25 3.86 -7.91
N SER A 41 21.95 3.58 -9.01
CA SER A 41 22.15 2.22 -9.55
C SER A 41 22.73 1.21 -8.54
N ASP A 42 23.45 1.67 -7.53
CA ASP A 42 24.10 0.81 -6.55
C ASP A 42 23.26 0.63 -5.27
N THR A 43 22.13 1.34 -5.16
CA THR A 43 21.28 1.30 -3.98
C THR A 43 20.60 -0.07 -3.84
N THR A 44 20.63 -0.60 -2.62
CA THR A 44 19.83 -1.76 -2.24
C THR A 44 18.51 -1.29 -1.67
N ILE A 45 17.41 -1.64 -2.35
CA ILE A 45 16.05 -1.38 -1.86
C ILE A 45 15.69 -2.44 -0.84
N VAL A 46 15.16 -2.05 0.32
CA VAL A 46 14.77 -2.96 1.40
C VAL A 46 13.35 -2.65 1.83
N GLU A 47 12.43 -3.63 1.84
CA GLU A 47 11.04 -3.40 2.30
C GLU A 47 10.52 -4.58 3.11
N PRO A 48 9.91 -4.34 4.29
CA PRO A 48 9.24 -5.38 5.07
C PRO A 48 7.85 -5.62 4.48
N THR A 49 7.72 -6.57 3.59
CA THR A 49 6.44 -6.91 2.99
C THR A 49 6.40 -8.32 2.45
N SER A 50 5.27 -8.97 2.63
CA SER A 50 4.96 -10.29 2.07
C SER A 50 3.84 -10.24 1.04
N GLY A 51 3.30 -9.04 0.80
CA GLY A 51 2.10 -8.82 -0.01
C GLY A 51 2.39 -8.32 -1.42
N ASN A 52 1.35 -7.76 -2.00
CA ASN A 52 1.37 -7.25 -3.37
C ASN A 52 2.37 -6.09 -3.56
N THR A 53 2.69 -5.32 -2.52
CA THR A 53 3.75 -4.31 -2.57
C THR A 53 5.11 -4.92 -2.86
N GLY A 54 5.43 -6.07 -2.24
CA GLY A 54 6.67 -6.79 -2.54
C GLY A 54 6.74 -7.27 -3.99
N ILE A 55 5.62 -7.74 -4.55
CA ILE A 55 5.54 -8.16 -5.95
C ILE A 55 5.75 -6.96 -6.88
N ALA A 56 5.08 -5.84 -6.61
CA ALA A 56 5.23 -4.62 -7.39
C ALA A 56 6.67 -4.07 -7.35
N LEU A 57 7.27 -3.99 -6.16
CA LEU A 57 8.66 -3.57 -5.99
C LEU A 57 9.63 -4.52 -6.72
N ALA A 58 9.43 -5.85 -6.61
CA ALA A 58 10.28 -6.82 -7.29
C ALA A 58 10.23 -6.66 -8.81
N PHE A 59 9.06 -6.44 -9.38
CA PHE A 59 8.90 -6.19 -10.80
C PHE A 59 9.58 -4.90 -11.25
N VAL A 60 9.37 -3.79 -10.53
CA VAL A 60 9.97 -2.49 -10.86
C VAL A 60 11.49 -2.54 -10.70
N CYS A 61 12.00 -3.13 -9.61
CA CYS A 61 13.44 -3.27 -9.37
C CYS A 61 14.10 -4.15 -10.44
N ALA A 62 13.48 -5.27 -10.82
CA ALA A 62 13.96 -6.11 -11.91
C ALA A 62 14.05 -5.35 -13.25
N SER A 63 13.02 -4.55 -13.57
CA SER A 63 12.98 -3.74 -14.79
C SER A 63 14.04 -2.62 -14.82
N ARG A 64 14.36 -2.04 -13.66
CA ARG A 64 15.28 -0.89 -13.52
C ARG A 64 16.70 -1.29 -13.09
N GLY A 65 16.93 -2.56 -12.78
CA GLY A 65 18.24 -3.06 -12.38
C GLY A 65 18.62 -2.80 -10.92
N TYR A 66 17.64 -2.48 -10.05
CA TYR A 66 17.89 -2.31 -8.62
C TYR A 66 18.00 -3.66 -7.90
N LYS A 67 18.87 -3.70 -6.91
CA LYS A 67 18.89 -4.80 -5.93
C LYS A 67 17.71 -4.65 -4.98
N LEU A 68 16.97 -5.71 -4.75
CA LEU A 68 15.83 -5.71 -3.81
C LEU A 68 16.00 -6.80 -2.75
N THR A 69 15.86 -6.42 -1.50
CA THR A 69 15.78 -7.32 -0.36
C THR A 69 14.40 -7.16 0.30
N LEU A 70 13.65 -8.25 0.43
CA LEU A 70 12.36 -8.28 1.10
C LEU A 70 12.45 -9.09 2.39
N THR A 71 12.00 -8.52 3.50
CA THR A 71 11.88 -9.23 4.76
C THR A 71 10.44 -9.65 5.00
N MET A 72 10.24 -10.89 5.45
CA MET A 72 8.90 -11.44 5.67
C MET A 72 8.92 -12.63 6.63
N PRO A 73 7.80 -12.90 7.33
CA PRO A 73 7.69 -14.11 8.15
C PRO A 73 7.84 -15.39 7.33
N GLU A 74 8.49 -16.39 7.89
CA GLU A 74 8.68 -17.72 7.27
C GLU A 74 7.36 -18.47 7.01
N THR A 75 6.25 -17.99 7.58
CA THR A 75 4.90 -18.54 7.37
C THR A 75 4.28 -18.17 6.02
N MET A 76 4.93 -17.30 5.25
CA MET A 76 4.47 -16.93 3.91
C MET A 76 4.53 -18.11 2.94
N SER A 77 3.54 -18.18 2.03
CA SER A 77 3.39 -19.31 1.10
C SER A 77 4.61 -19.47 0.18
N LEU A 78 4.89 -20.72 -0.18
CA LEU A 78 6.01 -21.04 -1.08
C LEU A 78 5.83 -20.42 -2.47
N GLU A 79 4.60 -20.37 -2.99
CA GLU A 79 4.27 -19.77 -4.29
C GLU A 79 4.68 -18.30 -4.33
N ARG A 80 4.39 -17.56 -3.26
CA ARG A 80 4.74 -16.15 -3.15
C ARG A 80 6.25 -15.94 -3.07
N ARG A 81 6.94 -16.74 -2.27
CA ARG A 81 8.41 -16.69 -2.19
C ARG A 81 9.04 -17.03 -3.54
N THR A 82 8.53 -18.05 -4.22
CA THR A 82 9.02 -18.45 -5.55
C THR A 82 8.84 -17.32 -6.56
N LEU A 83 7.67 -16.68 -6.59
CA LEU A 83 7.40 -15.57 -7.49
C LEU A 83 8.38 -14.39 -7.24
N LEU A 84 8.57 -14.00 -5.98
CA LEU A 84 9.48 -12.90 -5.61
C LEU A 84 10.93 -13.22 -5.97
N SER A 85 11.38 -14.46 -5.71
CA SER A 85 12.73 -14.91 -6.09
C SER A 85 12.91 -14.98 -7.62
N LEU A 86 11.87 -15.38 -8.36
CA LEU A 86 11.89 -15.40 -9.83
C LEU A 86 12.04 -13.98 -10.40
N LEU A 87 11.46 -12.98 -9.73
CA LEU A 87 11.62 -11.57 -10.07
C LEU A 87 12.96 -10.97 -9.60
N GLY A 88 13.85 -11.78 -9.01
CA GLY A 88 15.19 -11.35 -8.62
C GLY A 88 15.33 -10.79 -7.20
N ALA A 89 14.27 -10.82 -6.39
CA ALA A 89 14.34 -10.33 -5.01
C ALA A 89 15.12 -11.31 -4.11
N THR A 90 15.98 -10.77 -3.24
CA THR A 90 16.57 -11.50 -2.12
C THR A 90 15.54 -11.56 -0.98
N LEU A 91 15.25 -12.76 -0.48
CA LEU A 91 14.29 -12.94 0.61
C LEU A 91 15.01 -13.22 1.93
N VAL A 92 14.67 -12.44 2.95
CA VAL A 92 15.13 -12.65 4.33
C VAL A 92 13.92 -13.05 5.16
N LEU A 93 13.90 -14.30 5.60
CA LEU A 93 12.80 -14.85 6.39
C LEU A 93 13.03 -14.58 7.87
N THR A 94 11.97 -14.18 8.55
CA THR A 94 11.96 -13.96 10.00
C THR A 94 11.11 -15.01 10.70
N PRO A 95 11.34 -15.29 12.00
CA PRO A 95 10.56 -16.28 12.74
C PRO A 95 9.06 -15.99 12.69
N GLY A 96 8.25 -17.00 12.37
CA GLY A 96 6.80 -16.89 12.24
C GLY A 96 6.09 -16.23 13.41
N PRO A 97 6.41 -16.57 14.68
CA PRO A 97 5.80 -15.95 15.86
C PRO A 97 6.00 -14.44 15.98
N GLN A 98 7.02 -13.87 15.37
CA GLN A 98 7.28 -12.43 15.38
C GLN A 98 6.42 -11.66 14.36
N GLY A 99 5.77 -12.35 13.43
CA GLY A 99 4.90 -11.75 12.42
C GLY A 99 5.56 -10.61 11.64
N MET A 100 4.76 -9.61 11.26
CA MET A 100 5.27 -8.44 10.52
C MET A 100 6.18 -7.56 11.36
N LYS A 101 6.03 -7.53 12.69
CA LYS A 101 6.93 -6.77 13.57
C LYS A 101 8.38 -7.24 13.41
N GLY A 102 8.61 -8.55 13.44
CA GLY A 102 9.95 -9.11 13.22
C GLY A 102 10.50 -8.83 11.82
N ALA A 103 9.63 -8.80 10.80
CA ALA A 103 10.05 -8.43 9.46
C ALA A 103 10.46 -6.95 9.37
N ILE A 104 9.75 -6.04 10.03
CA ILE A 104 10.07 -4.61 10.08
C ILE A 104 11.41 -4.39 10.81
N GLU A 105 11.58 -5.00 11.98
CA GLU A 105 12.84 -4.92 12.76
C GLU A 105 14.03 -5.40 11.93
N LYS A 106 13.86 -6.51 11.19
CA LYS A 106 14.91 -7.06 10.33
C LYS A 106 15.20 -6.17 9.11
N ALA A 107 14.20 -5.55 8.52
CA ALA A 107 14.40 -4.59 7.43
C ALA A 107 15.20 -3.37 7.90
N THR A 108 14.84 -2.84 9.07
CA THR A 108 15.56 -1.72 9.69
C THR A 108 17.01 -2.07 9.97
N GLU A 109 17.28 -3.22 10.58
CA GLU A 109 18.64 -3.73 10.82
C GLU A 109 19.45 -3.82 9.51
N ILE A 110 18.85 -4.31 8.43
CA ILE A 110 19.52 -4.43 7.13
C ILE A 110 19.88 -3.05 6.58
N VAL A 111 18.95 -2.08 6.64
CA VAL A 111 19.19 -0.72 6.15
C VAL A 111 20.30 -0.05 6.96
N GLU A 112 20.29 -0.17 8.28
CA GLU A 112 21.32 0.40 9.17
C GLU A 112 22.72 -0.19 8.94
N ASN A 113 22.82 -1.46 8.54
CA ASN A 113 24.07 -2.17 8.35
C ASN A 113 24.50 -2.30 6.88
N THR A 114 23.76 -1.72 5.93
CA THR A 114 24.07 -1.78 4.51
C THR A 114 24.36 -0.38 3.98
N GLU A 115 25.58 -0.17 3.51
CA GLU A 115 25.92 1.07 2.83
C GLU A 115 25.05 1.25 1.58
N ASN A 116 24.50 2.46 1.39
CA ASN A 116 23.62 2.80 0.29
C ASN A 116 22.38 1.88 0.20
N ALA A 117 21.68 1.69 1.32
CA ALA A 117 20.37 1.04 1.36
C ALA A 117 19.27 2.08 1.58
N TRP A 118 18.09 1.81 1.02
CA TRP A 118 16.91 2.66 1.15
C TRP A 118 15.64 1.83 1.33
N MET A 119 14.74 2.30 2.21
CA MET A 119 13.46 1.65 2.49
C MET A 119 12.31 2.52 1.96
N PRO A 120 11.47 1.99 1.05
CA PRO A 120 10.28 2.68 0.53
C PRO A 120 9.28 3.13 1.59
N GLN A 121 9.00 2.32 2.63
CA GLN A 121 8.08 2.63 3.72
C GLN A 121 6.67 2.94 3.23
N GLN A 122 5.99 1.98 2.63
CA GLN A 122 4.69 2.14 1.98
C GLN A 122 3.61 2.83 2.82
N PHE A 123 3.69 2.77 4.15
CA PHE A 123 2.70 3.36 5.06
C PHE A 123 2.93 4.85 5.33
N GLU A 124 4.15 5.36 5.09
CA GLU A 124 4.59 6.73 5.41
C GLU A 124 4.99 7.52 4.15
N ASN A 125 5.26 6.84 3.05
CA ASN A 125 5.79 7.47 1.85
C ASN A 125 4.72 8.24 1.10
N GLU A 126 4.89 9.56 1.00
CA GLU A 126 3.97 10.47 0.32
C GLU A 126 3.78 10.16 -1.17
N ALA A 127 4.71 9.47 -1.82
CA ALA A 127 4.52 9.01 -3.19
C ALA A 127 3.34 8.03 -3.35
N ASN A 128 2.92 7.38 -2.25
CA ASN A 128 1.76 6.51 -2.23
C ASN A 128 0.45 7.29 -2.44
N PRO A 129 0.01 8.22 -1.58
CA PRO A 129 -1.18 9.01 -1.87
C PRO A 129 -1.01 9.89 -3.12
N ALA A 130 0.21 10.36 -3.43
CA ALA A 130 0.47 11.18 -4.60
C ALA A 130 0.07 10.49 -5.91
N ILE A 131 0.48 9.24 -6.14
CA ILE A 131 0.10 8.53 -7.37
C ILE A 131 -1.41 8.30 -7.48
N HIS A 132 -2.10 8.17 -6.36
CA HIS A 132 -3.55 8.04 -6.36
C HIS A 132 -4.25 9.38 -6.66
N ARG A 133 -3.66 10.51 -6.24
CA ARG A 133 -4.11 11.84 -6.66
C ARG A 133 -3.97 12.03 -8.17
N GLU A 134 -2.82 11.64 -8.70
CA GLU A 134 -2.46 11.87 -10.10
C GLU A 134 -3.20 10.93 -11.07
N THR A 135 -3.44 9.69 -10.67
CA THR A 135 -3.97 8.66 -11.58
C THR A 135 -5.34 8.14 -11.14
N THR A 136 -5.44 7.45 -10.03
CA THR A 136 -6.67 6.76 -9.60
C THR A 136 -7.85 7.70 -9.45
N ALA A 137 -7.63 8.87 -8.85
CA ALA A 137 -8.66 9.88 -8.67
C ALA A 137 -9.14 10.47 -10.01
N ALA A 138 -8.19 10.74 -10.93
CA ALA A 138 -8.50 11.23 -12.26
C ALA A 138 -9.32 10.19 -13.05
N GLU A 139 -8.88 8.94 -13.04
CA GLU A 139 -9.59 7.83 -13.69
C GLU A 139 -11.02 7.65 -13.13
N ILE A 140 -11.18 7.65 -11.79
CA ILE A 140 -12.52 7.55 -11.17
C ILE A 140 -13.41 8.71 -11.61
N TRP A 141 -12.88 9.92 -11.64
CA TRP A 141 -13.61 11.11 -12.05
C TRP A 141 -14.04 11.05 -13.52
N GLU A 142 -13.12 10.69 -14.41
CA GLU A 142 -13.39 10.58 -15.85
C GLU A 142 -14.32 9.42 -16.16
N ASP A 143 -14.09 8.23 -15.61
CA ASP A 143 -14.91 7.03 -15.84
C ASP A 143 -16.36 7.20 -15.31
N SER A 144 -16.60 8.12 -14.37
CA SER A 144 -17.91 8.44 -13.82
C SER A 144 -18.55 9.70 -14.45
N ASP A 145 -17.94 10.30 -15.47
CA ASP A 145 -18.36 11.62 -16.01
C ASP A 145 -18.52 12.69 -14.91
N GLY A 146 -17.69 12.63 -13.86
CA GLY A 146 -17.75 13.51 -12.70
C GLY A 146 -18.96 13.30 -11.78
N GLN A 147 -19.70 12.20 -11.94
CA GLN A 147 -20.94 11.93 -11.19
C GLN A 147 -20.72 11.09 -9.91
N VAL A 148 -19.49 10.66 -9.62
CA VAL A 148 -19.21 9.90 -8.41
C VAL A 148 -19.62 10.68 -7.16
N ASP A 149 -20.46 10.09 -6.32
CA ASP A 149 -20.93 10.65 -5.04
C ASP A 149 -20.19 10.05 -3.86
N ILE A 150 -19.89 8.75 -3.93
CA ILE A 150 -19.34 8.00 -2.82
C ILE A 150 -18.21 7.09 -3.32
N LEU A 151 -17.05 7.13 -2.66
CA LEU A 151 -15.99 6.13 -2.79
C LEU A 151 -15.97 5.26 -1.54
N ILE A 152 -16.12 3.96 -1.72
CA ILE A 152 -15.96 2.98 -0.64
C ILE A 152 -14.64 2.25 -0.88
N SER A 153 -13.70 2.34 0.06
CA SER A 153 -12.38 1.74 -0.07
C SER A 153 -11.94 1.04 1.21
N ALA A 154 -11.51 -0.20 1.09
CA ALA A 154 -10.84 -0.89 2.19
C ALA A 154 -9.45 -0.28 2.43
N VAL A 155 -9.10 -0.06 3.69
CA VAL A 155 -7.88 0.63 4.08
C VAL A 155 -6.77 -0.35 4.43
N GLY A 156 -5.69 -0.33 3.64
CA GLY A 156 -4.41 -0.94 3.97
C GLY A 156 -3.40 0.12 4.39
N THR A 157 -2.79 0.79 3.41
CA THR A 157 -1.84 1.90 3.65
C THR A 157 -2.51 3.28 3.75
N GLY A 158 -3.78 3.40 3.40
CA GLY A 158 -4.51 4.66 3.38
C GLY A 158 -4.36 5.49 2.10
N GLY A 159 -3.30 5.27 1.32
CA GLY A 159 -2.98 6.14 0.18
C GLY A 159 -4.06 6.25 -0.88
N THR A 160 -4.77 5.16 -1.20
CA THR A 160 -5.84 5.18 -2.22
C THR A 160 -7.00 6.09 -1.81
N ILE A 161 -7.53 5.89 -0.60
CA ILE A 161 -8.68 6.66 -0.14
C ILE A 161 -8.30 8.12 0.09
N SER A 162 -7.16 8.40 0.70
CA SER A 162 -6.68 9.76 0.95
C SER A 162 -6.44 10.51 -0.37
N GLY A 163 -5.64 9.94 -1.27
CA GLY A 163 -5.33 10.59 -2.54
C GLY A 163 -6.58 10.82 -3.41
N CYS A 164 -7.50 9.86 -3.46
CA CYS A 164 -8.75 10.04 -4.21
C CYS A 164 -9.67 11.07 -3.56
N CYS A 165 -9.80 11.04 -2.22
CA CYS A 165 -10.65 11.96 -1.48
C CYS A 165 -10.22 13.41 -1.69
N GLU A 166 -8.94 13.71 -1.51
CA GLU A 166 -8.37 15.05 -1.69
C GLU A 166 -8.72 15.65 -3.06
N VAL A 167 -8.55 14.89 -4.13
CA VAL A 167 -8.79 15.39 -5.49
C VAL A 167 -10.28 15.52 -5.80
N ILE A 168 -11.07 14.51 -5.45
CA ILE A 168 -12.49 14.49 -5.84
C ILE A 168 -13.30 15.48 -5.00
N LYS A 169 -13.03 15.62 -3.70
CA LYS A 169 -13.68 16.65 -2.85
C LYS A 169 -13.41 18.08 -3.32
N ASN A 170 -12.22 18.34 -3.85
CA ASN A 170 -11.92 19.67 -4.43
C ASN A 170 -12.78 19.97 -5.68
N LYS A 171 -13.22 18.96 -6.42
CA LYS A 171 -14.10 19.09 -7.59
C LYS A 171 -15.57 19.03 -7.19
N LYS A 172 -15.91 18.21 -6.19
CA LYS A 172 -17.27 17.94 -5.71
C LYS A 172 -17.29 17.91 -4.19
N PRO A 173 -17.55 19.05 -3.52
CA PRO A 173 -17.47 19.17 -2.05
C PRO A 173 -18.38 18.21 -1.28
N GLU A 174 -19.52 17.79 -1.87
CA GLU A 174 -20.46 16.85 -1.28
C GLU A 174 -20.03 15.38 -1.42
N PHE A 175 -18.94 15.09 -2.14
CA PHE A 175 -18.37 13.73 -2.26
C PHE A 175 -18.04 13.14 -0.90
N GLN A 176 -18.31 11.85 -0.74
CA GLN A 176 -18.03 11.10 0.49
C GLN A 176 -17.01 10.01 0.25
N ALA A 177 -16.00 9.90 1.10
CA ALA A 177 -15.06 8.79 1.13
C ALA A 177 -15.34 7.94 2.37
N ILE A 178 -15.67 6.66 2.16
CA ILE A 178 -16.00 5.71 3.22
C ILE A 178 -14.87 4.69 3.34
N ALA A 179 -14.14 4.77 4.45
CA ALA A 179 -13.12 3.79 4.79
C ALA A 179 -13.75 2.51 5.33
N VAL A 180 -13.25 1.37 4.86
CA VAL A 180 -13.66 0.05 5.36
C VAL A 180 -12.45 -0.60 6.04
N GLU A 181 -12.66 -1.09 7.25
CA GLU A 181 -11.67 -1.81 8.05
C GLU A 181 -12.22 -3.13 8.58
N PRO A 182 -11.37 -4.08 8.99
CA PRO A 182 -11.83 -5.32 9.62
C PRO A 182 -12.49 -5.06 10.99
N GLU A 183 -13.65 -5.66 11.24
CA GLU A 183 -14.36 -5.58 12.53
C GLU A 183 -13.49 -6.07 13.70
N ASP A 184 -12.67 -7.10 13.48
CA ASP A 184 -11.75 -7.64 14.48
C ASP A 184 -10.54 -6.74 14.79
N SER A 185 -10.34 -5.67 14.00
CA SER A 185 -9.21 -4.72 14.15
C SER A 185 -9.64 -3.30 13.79
N PRO A 186 -10.60 -2.69 14.54
CA PRO A 186 -11.28 -1.45 14.17
C PRO A 186 -10.50 -0.21 14.61
N VAL A 187 -9.19 -0.18 14.33
CA VAL A 187 -8.28 0.87 14.82
C VAL A 187 -8.61 2.26 14.26
N ILE A 188 -9.18 2.35 13.05
CA ILE A 188 -9.57 3.63 12.45
C ILE A 188 -10.78 4.21 13.17
N SER A 189 -11.82 3.40 13.40
CA SER A 189 -13.01 3.81 14.15
C SER A 189 -12.66 4.20 15.59
N GLN A 190 -11.79 3.45 16.25
CA GLN A 190 -11.28 3.75 17.58
C GLN A 190 -10.52 5.09 17.62
N GLN A 191 -9.64 5.33 16.65
CA GLN A 191 -8.92 6.59 16.52
C GLN A 191 -9.88 7.77 16.36
N LEU A 192 -10.91 7.63 15.52
CA LEU A 192 -11.93 8.67 15.31
C LEU A 192 -12.77 8.92 16.55
N ALA A 193 -13.04 7.88 17.33
CA ALA A 193 -13.77 7.98 18.60
C ALA A 193 -12.89 8.48 19.77
N GLY A 194 -11.57 8.59 19.60
CA GLY A 194 -10.63 8.95 20.67
C GLY A 194 -10.42 7.82 21.69
N GLU A 195 -10.62 6.59 21.27
CA GLU A 195 -10.46 5.37 22.09
C GLU A 195 -9.04 4.81 21.98
N GLU A 196 -8.69 3.91 22.90
CA GLU A 196 -7.42 3.16 22.84
C GLU A 196 -7.45 2.18 21.67
N LEU A 197 -6.38 2.13 20.89
CA LEU A 197 -6.29 1.26 19.72
C LEU A 197 -6.09 -0.20 20.17
N THR A 198 -6.99 -1.08 19.78
CA THR A 198 -6.97 -2.52 20.07
C THR A 198 -6.92 -3.33 18.78
N PRO A 199 -5.73 -3.46 18.14
CA PRO A 199 -5.63 -4.26 16.93
C PRO A 199 -5.84 -5.74 17.22
N GLY A 200 -6.55 -6.42 16.32
CA GLY A 200 -6.85 -7.85 16.42
C GLY A 200 -6.48 -8.63 15.16
N PRO A 201 -6.31 -9.96 15.27
CA PRO A 201 -6.05 -10.81 14.12
C PRO A 201 -7.31 -10.95 13.24
N HIS A 202 -7.16 -10.81 11.95
CA HIS A 202 -8.25 -10.98 10.97
C HIS A 202 -7.75 -11.69 9.71
N LYS A 203 -8.69 -12.16 8.87
CA LYS A 203 -8.40 -12.97 7.67
C LYS A 203 -8.31 -12.17 6.37
N ILE A 204 -8.54 -10.86 6.40
CA ILE A 204 -8.59 -10.02 5.20
C ILE A 204 -7.16 -9.57 4.84
N GLN A 205 -6.65 -10.04 3.71
CA GLN A 205 -5.30 -9.69 3.27
C GLN A 205 -5.26 -8.30 2.62
N GLY A 206 -4.21 -7.52 2.93
CA GLY A 206 -3.95 -6.21 2.32
C GLY A 206 -4.70 -5.04 2.94
N THR A 207 -5.47 -5.27 4.00
CA THR A 207 -6.17 -4.24 4.77
C THR A 207 -5.93 -4.43 6.27
N GLY A 208 -6.34 -3.48 7.10
CA GLY A 208 -6.27 -3.61 8.55
C GLY A 208 -4.83 -3.75 9.05
N ALA A 209 -4.03 -2.71 8.92
CA ALA A 209 -2.62 -2.71 9.32
C ALA A 209 -2.40 -2.90 10.85
N GLY A 210 -3.45 -2.71 11.66
CA GLY A 210 -3.37 -2.77 13.12
C GLY A 210 -2.81 -1.49 13.76
N PHE A 211 -2.60 -0.47 12.99
CA PHE A 211 -2.20 0.88 13.40
C PHE A 211 -2.74 1.90 12.39
N ILE A 212 -2.64 3.20 12.71
CA ILE A 212 -3.04 4.26 11.78
C ILE A 212 -1.87 4.58 10.87
N PRO A 213 -1.99 4.34 9.54
CA PRO A 213 -0.94 4.70 8.59
C PRO A 213 -0.76 6.21 8.48
N GLY A 214 0.49 6.69 8.30
CA GLY A 214 0.76 8.12 8.05
C GLY A 214 0.10 8.64 6.77
N ASN A 215 -0.07 7.76 5.79
CA ASN A 215 -0.76 8.08 4.52
C ASN A 215 -2.30 8.09 4.61
N LEU A 216 -2.88 7.85 5.78
CA LEU A 216 -4.33 7.92 5.99
C LEU A 216 -4.72 9.27 6.59
N HIS A 217 -5.34 10.12 5.78
CA HIS A 217 -5.75 11.47 6.17
C HIS A 217 -7.20 11.46 6.68
N LEU A 218 -7.37 11.29 8.00
CA LEU A 218 -8.69 11.11 8.65
C LEU A 218 -9.55 12.39 8.74
N LYS A 219 -9.02 13.55 8.37
CA LYS A 219 -9.71 14.85 8.53
C LYS A 219 -10.27 15.40 7.21
N GLU A 220 -10.16 14.64 6.15
CA GLU A 220 -10.63 14.97 4.80
C GLU A 220 -11.81 14.09 4.42
#